data_9c2602c1d4d07704f21f9095a9fb425e
#
_entry.id   9c2602c1d4d07704f21f9095a9fb425e
#
_cell.length_a   1.000
_cell.length_b   1.000
_cell.length_c   1.000
_cell.angle_alpha   90.00
_cell.angle_beta   90.00
_cell.angle_gamma   90.00
#
_symmetry.space_group_name_H-M   'P 1'
#
loop_
_entity.id
_entity.type
_entity.pdbx_description
1 polymer ?
#
loop_
_entity_poly.entity_id
_entity_poly.type
_entity_poly.pdbx_seq_one_letter_code
_entity_poly.pdbx_strand_id
1 'polypeptide(L)'
;MKRSLIVYTNNSDKYIGKLIASIMEQIDETKEELIIVDDLSTDNTVPEIVNTVGYFFTDEEHYKLYINTTPKGKKESINMAKKLAKGDFKFIINKKKRIKI
;
A
#
# COMPACT_ATOMS: atom_id res chain seq x y z
N MET A 1 -11.05 -12.14 0.37
CA MET A 1 -10.08 -11.53 -0.57
C MET A 1 -9.30 -12.59 -1.30
N LYS A 2 -9.08 -12.42 -2.58
CA LYS A 2 -8.28 -13.35 -3.36
C LYS A 2 -6.81 -12.93 -3.41
N ARG A 3 -6.56 -11.63 -3.56
CA ARG A 3 -5.19 -11.09 -3.66
C ARG A 3 -5.02 -9.89 -2.77
N SER A 4 -3.83 -9.78 -2.18
CA SER A 4 -3.43 -8.61 -1.40
C SER A 4 -2.24 -7.96 -2.05
N LEU A 5 -2.34 -6.65 -2.30
CA LEU A 5 -1.27 -5.85 -2.88
C LEU A 5 -0.64 -5.02 -1.77
N ILE A 6 0.66 -5.14 -1.60
CA ILE A 6 1.40 -4.48 -0.51
C ILE A 6 2.34 -3.44 -1.09
N VAL A 7 2.24 -2.22 -0.58
CA VAL A 7 3.14 -1.12 -0.93
C VAL A 7 3.87 -0.68 0.33
N TYR A 8 5.18 -0.74 0.29
CA TYR A 8 6.04 -0.15 1.33
C TYR A 8 6.43 1.26 0.88
N THR A 9 6.38 2.21 1.78
CA THR A 9 6.78 3.57 1.47
C THR A 9 7.54 4.22 2.64
N ASN A 10 8.51 5.06 2.29
CA ASN A 10 9.26 5.89 3.22
C ASN A 10 9.82 7.08 2.45
N ASN A 11 9.40 8.29 2.84
CA ASN A 11 9.86 9.54 2.23
C ASN A 11 9.80 9.50 0.70
N SER A 12 8.60 9.23 0.19
CA SER A 12 8.36 8.98 -1.24
C SER A 12 7.34 9.96 -1.84
N ASP A 13 7.22 11.15 -1.29
CA ASP A 13 6.18 12.11 -1.67
C ASP A 13 6.22 12.51 -3.16
N LYS A 14 7.38 12.42 -3.80
CA LYS A 14 7.52 12.81 -5.21
C LYS A 14 6.85 11.86 -6.18
N TYR A 15 6.66 10.58 -5.81
CA TYR A 15 6.11 9.60 -6.74
C TYR A 15 4.98 8.75 -6.19
N ILE A 16 4.74 8.77 -4.87
CA ILE A 16 3.78 7.86 -4.25
C ILE A 16 2.35 8.08 -4.77
N GLY A 17 1.96 9.33 -5.00
CA GLY A 17 0.65 9.63 -5.53
C GLY A 17 0.41 9.01 -6.90
N LYS A 18 1.37 9.12 -7.80
CA LYS A 18 1.27 8.52 -9.15
C LYS A 18 1.25 7.01 -9.09
N LEU A 19 2.05 6.42 -8.21
CA LEU A 19 2.09 4.96 -8.03
C LEU A 19 0.73 4.44 -7.56
N ILE A 20 0.18 5.06 -6.52
CA ILE A 20 -1.11 4.65 -5.97
C ILE A 20 -2.22 4.85 -7.00
N ALA A 21 -2.25 5.99 -7.69
CA ALA A 21 -3.25 6.23 -8.75
C ALA A 21 -3.20 5.13 -9.81
N SER A 22 -1.99 4.73 -10.23
CA SER A 22 -1.81 3.65 -11.20
C SER A 22 -2.36 2.31 -10.68
N ILE A 23 -2.11 2.00 -9.41
CA ILE A 23 -2.64 0.79 -8.78
C ILE A 23 -4.17 0.84 -8.74
N MET A 24 -4.71 1.97 -8.32
CA MET A 24 -6.16 2.14 -8.16
C MET A 24 -6.93 2.03 -9.47
N GLU A 25 -6.33 2.45 -10.58
CA GLU A 25 -6.94 2.32 -11.89
C GLU A 25 -7.03 0.88 -12.36
N GLN A 26 -6.20 -0.01 -11.83
CA GLN A 26 -6.08 -1.39 -12.27
C GLN A 26 -6.61 -2.41 -11.26
N ILE A 27 -6.88 -1.98 -10.03
CA ILE A 27 -7.25 -2.91 -8.96
C ILE A 27 -8.67 -3.45 -9.18
N ASP A 28 -8.85 -4.74 -8.93
CA ASP A 28 -10.15 -5.37 -8.91
C ASP A 28 -10.71 -5.36 -7.49
N GLU A 29 -11.55 -4.39 -7.18
CA GLU A 29 -12.10 -4.21 -5.84
C GLU A 29 -12.91 -5.41 -5.34
N THR A 30 -13.38 -6.27 -6.24
CA THR A 30 -14.13 -7.47 -5.82
C THR A 30 -13.21 -8.58 -5.32
N LYS A 31 -11.92 -8.54 -5.63
CA LYS A 31 -10.98 -9.62 -5.36
C LYS A 31 -9.68 -9.17 -4.72
N GLU A 32 -9.40 -7.88 -4.71
CA GLU A 32 -8.11 -7.35 -4.28
C GLU A 32 -8.25 -6.33 -3.18
N GLU A 33 -7.30 -6.33 -2.26
CA GLU A 33 -7.13 -5.28 -1.26
C GLU A 33 -5.77 -4.61 -1.47
N LEU A 34 -5.68 -3.34 -1.11
CA LEU A 34 -4.43 -2.58 -1.11
C LEU A 34 -4.02 -2.30 0.32
N ILE A 35 -2.81 -2.72 0.69
CA ILE A 35 -2.23 -2.46 2.00
C ILE A 35 -0.99 -1.61 1.78
N ILE A 36 -0.98 -0.42 2.37
CA ILE A 36 0.16 0.48 2.33
C ILE A 36 0.75 0.54 3.72
N VAL A 37 2.05 0.30 3.84
CA VAL A 37 2.79 0.45 5.08
C VAL A 37 3.76 1.60 4.92
N ASP A 38 3.56 2.66 5.72
CA ASP A 38 4.47 3.80 5.75
C ASP A 38 5.42 3.67 6.93
N ASP A 39 6.71 3.75 6.64
CA ASP A 39 7.76 3.58 7.65
C ASP A 39 8.15 4.94 8.24
N LEU A 40 7.16 5.60 8.86
CA LEU A 40 7.31 6.86 9.56
C LEU A 40 7.95 7.94 8.69
N SER A 41 7.33 8.22 7.54
CA SER A 41 7.79 9.29 6.65
C SER A 41 7.71 10.65 7.32
N THR A 42 8.72 11.49 7.05
CA THR A 42 8.80 12.85 7.58
C THR A 42 8.46 13.92 6.54
N ASP A 43 8.28 13.51 5.28
CA ASP A 43 7.87 14.39 4.19
C ASP A 43 6.35 14.35 3.98
N ASN A 44 5.85 14.70 2.80
CA ASN A 44 4.43 14.70 2.48
C ASN A 44 3.90 13.37 1.97
N THR A 45 4.60 12.26 2.20
CA THR A 45 4.20 10.93 1.72
C THR A 45 2.80 10.55 2.22
N VAL A 46 2.57 10.61 3.53
CA VAL A 46 1.28 10.20 4.09
C VAL A 46 0.13 11.08 3.62
N PRO A 47 0.23 12.43 3.63
CA PRO A 47 -0.81 13.26 3.04
C PRO A 47 -1.10 12.95 1.57
N GLU A 48 -0.06 12.68 0.76
CA GLU A 48 -0.25 12.31 -0.65
C GLU A 48 -1.01 10.98 -0.79
N ILE A 49 -0.69 10.00 0.05
CA ILE A 49 -1.40 8.71 0.07
C ILE A 49 -2.88 8.93 0.40
N VAL A 50 -3.15 9.64 1.47
CA VAL A 50 -4.52 9.88 1.93
C VAL A 50 -5.34 10.61 0.87
N ASN A 51 -4.77 11.66 0.28
CA ASN A 51 -5.45 12.42 -0.76
C ASN A 51 -5.72 11.59 -2.02
N THR A 52 -4.75 10.80 -2.45
CA THR A 52 -4.89 9.98 -3.65
C THR A 52 -5.93 8.88 -3.45
N VAL A 53 -5.86 8.18 -2.33
CA VAL A 53 -6.80 7.12 -2.03
C VAL A 53 -8.22 7.68 -1.84
N GLY A 54 -8.35 8.81 -1.16
CA GLY A 54 -9.64 9.46 -0.99
C GLY A 54 -10.31 9.86 -2.28
N TYR A 55 -9.53 10.10 -3.34
CA TYR A 55 -10.07 10.38 -4.67
C TYR A 55 -10.69 9.13 -5.33
N PHE A 56 -10.11 7.95 -5.10
CA PHE A 56 -10.52 6.72 -5.77
C PHE A 56 -11.42 5.83 -4.94
N PHE A 57 -11.29 5.86 -3.60
CA PHE A 57 -11.92 4.88 -2.73
C PHE A 57 -12.80 5.50 -1.66
N THR A 58 -13.90 4.80 -1.42
CA THR A 58 -14.77 5.07 -0.28
C THR A 58 -14.87 3.85 0.66
N ASP A 59 -14.17 2.77 0.35
CA ASP A 59 -14.33 1.48 1.02
C ASP A 59 -13.07 1.08 1.79
N GLU A 60 -13.13 1.15 3.13
CA GLU A 60 -12.03 0.80 4.01
C GLU A 60 -11.71 -0.70 4.02
N GLU A 61 -12.63 -1.53 3.56
CA GLU A 61 -12.41 -2.98 3.53
C GLU A 61 -11.32 -3.38 2.52
N HIS A 62 -11.23 -2.64 1.42
CA HIS A 62 -10.30 -2.94 0.33
C HIS A 62 -9.04 -2.09 0.34
N TYR A 63 -8.94 -1.16 1.31
CA TYR A 63 -7.79 -0.28 1.43
C TYR A 63 -7.39 -0.13 2.90
N LYS A 64 -6.10 -0.27 3.19
CA LYS A 64 -5.56 -0.10 4.53
C LYS A 64 -4.23 0.64 4.48
N LEU A 65 -4.09 1.61 5.37
CA LEU A 65 -2.84 2.34 5.57
C LEU A 65 -2.38 2.12 7.02
N TYR A 66 -1.19 1.56 7.17
CA TYR A 66 -0.54 1.43 8.46
C TYR A 66 0.69 2.33 8.50
N ILE A 67 0.82 3.09 9.57
CA ILE A 67 1.96 3.97 9.78
C ILE A 67 2.75 3.44 10.95
N ASN A 68 4.01 3.08 10.73
CA ASN A 68 4.89 2.59 11.80
C ASN A 68 5.14 3.71 12.80
N THR A 69 5.12 3.39 14.08
CA THR A 69 5.39 4.35 15.16
C THR A 69 6.88 4.53 15.41
N THR A 70 7.70 3.59 14.92
CA THR A 70 9.16 3.69 14.91
C THR A 70 9.65 3.13 13.57
N PRO A 71 10.79 3.59 13.06
CA PRO A 71 11.34 3.04 11.83
C PRO A 71 11.66 1.55 11.98
N LYS A 72 11.14 0.73 11.09
CA LYS A 72 11.31 -0.73 11.13
C LYS A 72 12.08 -1.29 9.93
N GLY A 73 12.20 -0.51 8.87
CA GLY A 73 12.80 -0.95 7.62
C GLY A 73 11.81 -1.70 6.73
N LYS A 74 12.21 -1.87 5.49
CA LYS A 74 11.36 -2.43 4.44
C LYS A 74 10.97 -3.87 4.73
N LYS A 75 11.94 -4.72 5.08
CA LYS A 75 11.70 -6.15 5.30
C LYS A 75 10.69 -6.40 6.42
N GLU A 76 10.88 -5.77 7.55
CA GLU A 76 10.00 -5.94 8.71
C GLU A 76 8.60 -5.38 8.44
N SER A 77 8.54 -4.22 7.79
CA SER A 77 7.27 -3.59 7.43
C SER A 77 6.46 -4.46 6.47
N ILE A 78 7.10 -5.03 5.46
CA ILE A 78 6.45 -5.93 4.52
C ILE A 78 6.00 -7.23 5.21
N ASN A 79 6.81 -7.78 6.09
CA ASN A 79 6.43 -8.98 6.84
C ASN A 79 5.20 -8.73 7.72
N MET A 80 5.12 -7.57 8.34
CA MET A 80 3.93 -7.18 9.11
C MET A 80 2.70 -7.08 8.22
N ALA A 81 2.81 -6.39 7.10
CA ALA A 81 1.70 -6.25 6.15
C ALA A 81 1.25 -7.60 5.62
N LYS A 82 2.19 -8.50 5.35
CA LYS A 82 1.91 -9.84 4.88
C LYS A 82 1.09 -10.64 5.88
N LYS A 83 1.35 -10.49 7.17
CA LYS A 83 0.58 -11.14 8.24
C LYS A 83 -0.83 -10.59 8.36
N LEU A 84 -1.02 -9.31 8.06
CA LEU A 84 -2.32 -8.64 8.14
C LEU A 84 -3.15 -8.83 6.87
N ALA A 85 -2.53 -9.22 5.78
CA ALA A 85 -3.18 -9.39 4.50
C ALA A 85 -4.13 -10.58 4.50
N LYS A 86 -5.32 -10.39 3.94
CA LYS A 86 -6.39 -11.41 3.90
C LYS A 86 -6.42 -12.22 2.61
N GLY A 87 -5.69 -11.79 1.59
CA GLY A 87 -5.68 -12.47 0.30
C GLY A 87 -4.99 -13.83 0.36
N ASP A 88 -5.47 -14.77 -0.45
CA ASP A 88 -4.84 -16.08 -0.62
C ASP A 88 -3.47 -15.92 -1.30
N PHE A 89 -3.37 -14.95 -2.20
CA PHE A 89 -2.11 -14.60 -2.87
C PHE A 89 -1.71 -13.19 -2.48
N LYS A 90 -0.42 -13.01 -2.20
CA LYS A 90 0.12 -11.73 -1.74
C LYS A 90 1.20 -11.26 -2.69
N PHE A 91 1.19 -9.96 -3.01
CA PHE A 91 2.11 -9.34 -3.95
C PHE A 91 2.70 -8.09 -3.34
N ILE A 92 4.00 -7.88 -3.54
CA ILE A 92 4.64 -6.60 -3.28
C ILE A 92 4.60 -5.80 -4.59
N ILE A 93 4.20 -4.55 -4.50
CA ILE A 93 4.29 -3.65 -5.65
C ILE A 93 5.66 -2.97 -5.60
N ASN A 94 6.47 -3.25 -6.60
CA ASN A 94 7.78 -2.64 -6.77
C ASN A 94 7.79 -1.86 -8.08
N LYS A 95 7.70 -0.55 -7.98
CA LYS A 95 7.49 0.34 -9.13
C LYS A 95 6.18 -0.03 -9.83
N LYS A 96 6.21 -0.56 -11.05
CA LYS A 96 5.01 -0.96 -11.78
C LYS A 96 4.77 -2.47 -11.77
N LYS A 97 5.58 -3.23 -11.04
CA LYS A 97 5.53 -4.70 -11.06
C LYS A 97 4.88 -5.24 -9.80
N ARG A 98 4.11 -6.30 -9.97
CA ARG A 98 3.58 -7.11 -8.88
C ARG A 98 4.51 -8.30 -8.70
N ILE A 99 5.13 -8.41 -7.54
CA ILE A 99 6.05 -9.51 -7.21
C ILE A 99 5.37 -10.38 -6.17
N LYS A 100 5.08 -11.62 -6.55
CA LYS A 100 4.44 -12.57 -5.64
C LYS A 100 5.37 -12.98 -4.50
N ILE A 101 4.85 -13.00 -3.30
CA ILE A 101 5.59 -13.36 -2.10
C ILE A 101 4.93 -14.47 -1.32
#